data_09ffd8f968c4027a8d560facc9e036ed
#
_entry.id   09ffd8f968c4027a8d560facc9e036ed
#
_cell.length_a   1.000
_cell.length_b   1.000
_cell.length_c   1.000
_cell.angle_alpha   90.00
_cell.angle_beta   90.00
_cell.angle_gamma   90.00
#
_symmetry.space_group_name_H-M   'P 1'
#
loop_
_entity.id
_entity.type
_entity.pdbx_description
1 polymer ?
#
loop_
_entity_poly.entity_id
_entity_poly.type
_entity_poly.pdbx_seq_one_letter_code
_entity_poly.pdbx_strand_id
1 'polypeptide(L)'
;MLDQQGERTHRVQTIAMAAIAAISLTAVALPACAADGQCVPGATKRIAFMLKQQTAFRYLHADIPFFTKTAKDAGYDVLVQSAENVAQTQVAQAENVITQGVDAIVIQPVDFHVAAQIAEMATAAHIPLASYDDLILGAKQAAFIGRDPKEGGMVAAKAITAMVPKGKYVLIGGDAGQTGSTQMQEGYHAVVDPLVAKGDIKIVMDQFTPSWKTEPAQANAENALTQNNNDIQAFLVSYDGMSLGVLQAIEGAGIKAGSIPVTGQDMELAAAQAIVEGRQAGSVWPAPDEMAVKGAQAAVAMAKCEKLQATATIDNGAGNIPWVKTPIYFVGRSQIDDFVCKHSYWLNIDDVYKSVPGKKPAC
;
A
#
# COMPACT_ATOMS: atom_id res chain seq x y z
N MET A 1 28.21 4.14 -93.63
CA MET A 1 27.80 5.19 -94.53
C MET A 1 27.08 6.23 -93.65
N LEU A 2 27.79 7.28 -93.29
CA LEU A 2 27.64 8.65 -93.82
C LEU A 2 26.25 9.22 -93.48
N ASP A 3 26.05 10.35 -92.93
CA ASP A 3 26.84 11.56 -92.76
C ASP A 3 26.10 12.55 -91.86
N GLN A 4 26.76 13.21 -90.99
CA GLN A 4 26.93 14.67 -90.77
C GLN A 4 25.69 15.62 -90.74
N GLN A 5 25.79 16.42 -89.71
CA GLN A 5 25.60 17.89 -89.63
C GLN A 5 24.16 18.44 -89.69
N GLY A 6 23.78 19.40 -88.93
CA GLY A 6 24.44 20.55 -88.42
C GLY A 6 23.45 21.46 -87.65
N GLU A 7 24.01 22.11 -86.70
CA GLU A 7 23.79 23.49 -86.22
C GLU A 7 22.48 24.23 -86.43
N ARG A 8 21.87 24.79 -85.46
CA ARG A 8 21.93 26.19 -84.94
C ARG A 8 20.74 26.55 -84.07
N THR A 9 21.07 26.94 -82.88
CA THR A 9 20.58 28.10 -82.08
C THR A 9 19.21 28.67 -82.39
N HIS A 10 18.35 28.74 -81.34
CA HIS A 10 17.76 30.01 -80.88
C HIS A 10 17.33 29.92 -79.42
N ARG A 11 17.85 30.89 -78.66
CA ARG A 11 17.42 31.19 -77.28
C ARG A 11 15.99 31.66 -77.26
N VAL A 12 15.19 31.11 -76.39
CA VAL A 12 14.07 31.82 -75.79
C VAL A 12 14.07 31.49 -74.29
N GLN A 13 14.39 32.53 -73.54
CA GLN A 13 14.25 32.51 -72.06
C GLN A 13 12.76 32.57 -71.74
N THR A 14 12.27 31.57 -71.10
CA THR A 14 10.98 31.61 -70.41
C THR A 14 11.23 31.40 -68.93
N ILE A 15 11.05 32.51 -68.18
CA ILE A 15 11.13 32.54 -66.73
C ILE A 15 9.91 31.79 -66.20
N ALA A 16 10.09 30.59 -65.70
CA ALA A 16 9.10 29.89 -64.90
C ALA A 16 9.38 30.14 -63.42
N MET A 17 8.57 31.00 -62.77
CA MET A 17 8.55 31.13 -61.32
C MET A 17 8.08 29.82 -60.71
N ALA A 18 9.00 29.07 -60.12
CA ALA A 18 8.69 27.97 -59.21
C ALA A 18 8.36 28.54 -57.82
N ALA A 19 7.11 28.55 -57.47
CA ALA A 19 6.64 28.79 -56.11
C ALA A 19 7.08 27.63 -55.24
N ILE A 20 8.14 27.84 -54.48
CA ILE A 20 8.56 26.91 -53.40
C ILE A 20 7.56 27.08 -52.26
N ALA A 21 6.59 26.20 -52.14
CA ALA A 21 5.78 26.04 -50.93
C ALA A 21 6.71 25.54 -49.82
N ALA A 22 7.12 26.46 -48.93
CA ALA A 22 7.79 26.11 -47.69
C ALA A 22 6.76 25.34 -46.81
N ILE A 23 6.81 24.02 -46.85
CA ILE A 23 6.20 23.16 -45.84
C ILE A 23 7.02 23.37 -44.57
N SER A 24 6.52 24.25 -43.70
CA SER A 24 7.02 24.35 -42.34
C SER A 24 6.74 23.01 -41.63
N LEU A 25 7.68 22.09 -41.64
CA LEU A 25 7.72 21.02 -40.66
C LEU A 25 7.82 21.68 -39.29
N THR A 26 6.70 21.85 -38.63
CA THR A 26 6.68 21.99 -37.18
C THR A 26 7.26 20.70 -36.64
N ALA A 27 8.56 20.70 -36.38
CA ALA A 27 9.19 19.67 -35.57
C ALA A 27 8.44 19.72 -34.23
N VAL A 28 7.56 18.75 -34.01
CA VAL A 28 7.14 18.40 -32.65
C VAL A 28 8.44 17.97 -31.99
N ALA A 29 9.01 18.87 -31.19
CA ALA A 29 10.13 18.56 -30.34
C ALA A 29 9.64 17.50 -29.36
N LEU A 30 9.90 16.23 -29.68
CA LEU A 30 9.91 15.18 -28.68
C LEU A 30 10.89 15.66 -27.61
N PRO A 31 10.50 15.69 -26.31
CA PRO A 31 11.44 16.06 -25.28
C PRO A 31 12.63 15.11 -25.39
N ALA A 32 13.79 15.64 -25.72
CA ALA A 32 15.02 14.88 -25.70
C ALA A 32 15.21 14.42 -24.26
N CYS A 33 15.18 13.11 -24.03
CA CYS A 33 15.66 12.52 -22.79
C CYS A 33 17.11 13.01 -22.63
N ALA A 34 17.33 13.93 -21.70
CA ALA A 34 18.67 14.37 -21.39
C ALA A 34 19.45 13.15 -20.86
N ALA A 35 20.67 12.96 -21.33
CA ALA A 35 21.57 11.87 -20.97
C ALA A 35 21.89 11.80 -19.46
N ASP A 36 21.44 12.76 -18.67
CA ASP A 36 21.73 12.94 -17.25
C ASP A 36 20.58 12.51 -16.31
N GLY A 37 19.60 11.74 -16.79
CA GLY A 37 18.54 11.20 -15.94
C GLY A 37 17.59 12.27 -15.35
N GLN A 38 17.49 13.45 -15.97
CA GLN A 38 16.58 14.49 -15.51
C GLN A 38 15.13 14.08 -15.74
N CYS A 39 14.32 14.23 -14.70
CA CYS A 39 12.89 14.06 -14.76
C CYS A 39 12.27 15.03 -15.78
N VAL A 40 11.32 14.55 -16.58
CA VAL A 40 10.54 15.40 -17.51
C VAL A 40 9.14 15.54 -16.93
N PRO A 41 8.64 16.77 -16.70
CA PRO A 41 7.29 16.96 -16.20
C PRO A 41 6.25 16.30 -17.11
N GLY A 42 5.31 15.56 -16.50
CA GLY A 42 4.23 14.89 -17.21
C GLY A 42 3.27 15.90 -17.86
N ALA A 43 2.69 15.51 -18.99
CA ALA A 43 1.82 16.37 -19.80
C ALA A 43 0.34 15.91 -19.80
N THR A 44 0.06 14.70 -19.35
CA THR A 44 -1.28 14.10 -19.47
C THR A 44 -2.22 14.48 -18.33
N LYS A 45 -1.66 14.98 -17.22
CA LYS A 45 -2.40 15.25 -15.98
C LYS A 45 -3.13 14.02 -15.43
N ARG A 46 -2.52 12.84 -15.59
CA ARG A 46 -3.04 11.56 -15.12
C ARG A 46 -2.04 10.84 -14.24
N ILE A 47 -2.52 10.34 -13.11
CA ILE A 47 -1.78 9.51 -12.15
C ILE A 47 -2.45 8.15 -12.08
N ALA A 48 -1.67 7.07 -12.14
CA ALA A 48 -2.19 5.73 -11.84
C ALA A 48 -2.06 5.46 -10.34
N PHE A 49 -3.15 5.04 -9.69
CA PHE A 49 -3.18 4.51 -8.35
C PHE A 49 -3.57 3.04 -8.40
N MET A 50 -2.57 2.17 -8.26
CA MET A 50 -2.68 0.73 -8.47
C MET A 50 -2.68 0.02 -7.12
N LEU A 51 -3.81 -0.59 -6.76
CA LEU A 51 -4.01 -1.27 -5.49
C LEU A 51 -3.92 -2.78 -5.66
N LYS A 52 -3.44 -3.47 -4.63
CA LYS A 52 -3.44 -4.94 -4.60
C LYS A 52 -4.85 -5.51 -4.60
N GLN A 53 -5.78 -4.84 -3.91
CA GLN A 53 -7.20 -5.15 -3.86
C GLN A 53 -7.99 -3.91 -3.41
N GLN A 54 -9.30 -3.92 -3.53
CA GLN A 54 -10.17 -2.82 -3.07
C GLN A 54 -11.35 -3.28 -2.22
N THR A 55 -11.43 -4.56 -1.88
CA THR A 55 -12.54 -5.15 -1.12
C THR A 55 -12.45 -4.87 0.38
N ALA A 56 -11.24 -4.67 0.93
CA ALA A 56 -11.11 -4.29 2.33
C ALA A 56 -11.60 -2.86 2.57
N PHE A 57 -12.19 -2.63 3.72
CA PHE A 57 -12.87 -1.41 4.12
C PHE A 57 -12.02 -0.15 3.91
N ARG A 58 -10.72 -0.21 4.23
CA ARG A 58 -9.82 0.93 4.14
C ARG A 58 -9.73 1.53 2.72
N TYR A 59 -9.73 0.69 1.68
CA TYR A 59 -9.56 1.18 0.30
C TYR A 59 -10.73 2.03 -0.15
N LEU A 60 -11.97 1.62 0.16
CA LEU A 60 -13.18 2.34 -0.22
C LEU A 60 -13.43 3.58 0.64
N HIS A 61 -12.98 3.60 1.89
CA HIS A 61 -13.32 4.66 2.85
C HIS A 61 -12.17 5.65 3.10
N ALA A 62 -10.91 5.28 2.82
CA ALA A 62 -9.78 6.17 2.98
C ALA A 62 -8.87 6.23 1.75
N ASP A 63 -8.20 5.12 1.38
CA ASP A 63 -7.13 5.17 0.37
C ASP A 63 -7.60 5.81 -0.93
N ILE A 64 -8.67 5.30 -1.55
CA ILE A 64 -9.18 5.80 -2.83
C ILE A 64 -9.77 7.21 -2.72
N PRO A 65 -10.69 7.51 -1.77
CA PRO A 65 -11.29 8.83 -1.67
C PRO A 65 -10.28 9.94 -1.40
N PHE A 66 -9.40 9.77 -0.40
CA PHE A 66 -8.44 10.80 -0.01
C PHE A 66 -7.34 10.99 -1.06
N PHE A 67 -6.84 9.90 -1.64
CA PHE A 67 -5.87 9.99 -2.74
C PHE A 67 -6.46 10.71 -3.94
N THR A 68 -7.64 10.28 -4.41
CA THR A 68 -8.31 10.85 -5.58
C THR A 68 -8.66 12.32 -5.37
N LYS A 69 -9.20 12.66 -4.19
CA LYS A 69 -9.50 14.06 -3.87
C LYS A 69 -8.25 14.93 -3.91
N THR A 70 -7.18 14.50 -3.25
CA THR A 70 -5.94 15.28 -3.16
C THR A 70 -5.29 15.47 -4.53
N ALA A 71 -5.25 14.43 -5.37
CA ALA A 71 -4.72 14.54 -6.72
C ALA A 71 -5.57 15.46 -7.61
N LYS A 72 -6.92 15.36 -7.53
CA LYS A 72 -7.86 16.22 -8.27
C LYS A 72 -7.74 17.69 -7.86
N ASP A 73 -7.63 17.97 -6.56
CA ASP A 73 -7.43 19.33 -6.05
C ASP A 73 -6.12 19.95 -6.60
N ALA A 74 -5.13 19.11 -6.95
CA ALA A 74 -3.88 19.53 -7.59
C ALA A 74 -3.96 19.54 -9.15
N GLY A 75 -5.11 19.24 -9.74
CA GLY A 75 -5.37 19.27 -11.19
C GLY A 75 -4.97 17.99 -11.94
N TYR A 76 -4.96 16.83 -11.25
CA TYR A 76 -4.66 15.53 -11.84
C TYR A 76 -5.85 14.58 -11.76
N ASP A 77 -6.13 13.87 -12.85
CA ASP A 77 -7.06 12.74 -12.86
C ASP A 77 -6.36 11.50 -12.33
N VAL A 78 -7.13 10.62 -11.65
CA VAL A 78 -6.61 9.38 -11.07
C VAL A 78 -7.23 8.18 -11.77
N LEU A 79 -6.37 7.31 -12.31
CA LEU A 79 -6.74 6.00 -12.82
C LEU A 79 -6.55 4.98 -11.69
N VAL A 80 -7.65 4.64 -11.01
CA VAL A 80 -7.63 3.61 -9.96
C VAL A 80 -7.71 2.24 -10.62
N GLN A 81 -6.79 1.34 -10.26
CA GLN A 81 -6.76 -0.06 -10.68
C GLN A 81 -6.73 -0.95 -9.45
N SER A 82 -7.38 -2.10 -9.51
CA SER A 82 -7.34 -3.12 -8.46
C SER A 82 -7.01 -4.48 -9.05
N ALA A 83 -5.99 -5.13 -8.52
CA ALA A 83 -5.51 -6.42 -9.00
C ALA A 83 -6.20 -7.62 -8.33
N GLU A 84 -7.08 -7.38 -7.35
CA GLU A 84 -7.80 -8.40 -6.58
C GLU A 84 -6.88 -9.53 -6.06
N ASN A 85 -5.70 -9.13 -5.55
CA ASN A 85 -4.63 -10.00 -5.06
C ASN A 85 -4.05 -10.97 -6.11
N VAL A 86 -4.18 -10.65 -7.40
CA VAL A 86 -3.61 -11.44 -8.50
C VAL A 86 -2.43 -10.69 -9.12
N ALA A 87 -1.20 -11.15 -8.87
CA ALA A 87 0.01 -10.46 -9.30
C ALA A 87 0.09 -10.27 -10.82
N GLN A 88 -0.31 -11.27 -11.62
CA GLN A 88 -0.32 -11.18 -13.09
C GLN A 88 -1.33 -10.15 -13.61
N THR A 89 -2.47 -9.98 -12.92
CA THR A 89 -3.42 -8.90 -13.21
C THR A 89 -2.77 -7.54 -13.00
N GLN A 90 -1.99 -7.38 -11.91
CA GLN A 90 -1.31 -6.12 -11.63
C GLN A 90 -0.27 -5.78 -12.71
N VAL A 91 0.47 -6.78 -13.22
CA VAL A 91 1.41 -6.58 -14.35
C VAL A 91 0.68 -6.09 -15.60
N ALA A 92 -0.40 -6.76 -16.01
CA ALA A 92 -1.18 -6.35 -17.18
C ALA A 92 -1.79 -4.94 -17.04
N GLN A 93 -2.23 -4.58 -15.82
CA GLN A 93 -2.70 -3.23 -15.51
C GLN A 93 -1.57 -2.20 -15.61
N ALA A 94 -0.36 -2.55 -15.16
CA ALA A 94 0.81 -1.67 -15.27
C ALA A 94 1.18 -1.41 -16.74
N GLU A 95 1.23 -2.44 -17.57
CA GLU A 95 1.43 -2.30 -19.03
C GLU A 95 0.40 -1.36 -19.65
N ASN A 96 -0.86 -1.49 -19.25
CA ASN A 96 -1.94 -0.67 -19.76
C ASN A 96 -1.79 0.81 -19.35
N VAL A 97 -1.55 1.13 -18.08
CA VAL A 97 -1.40 2.53 -17.64
C VAL A 97 -0.12 3.17 -18.18
N ILE A 98 0.97 2.41 -18.36
CA ILE A 98 2.20 2.85 -19.02
C ILE A 98 1.89 3.21 -20.49
N THR A 99 1.17 2.37 -21.22
CA THR A 99 0.77 2.62 -22.61
C THR A 99 -0.14 3.85 -22.73
N GLN A 100 -0.97 4.11 -21.75
CA GLN A 100 -1.81 5.32 -21.68
C GLN A 100 -0.99 6.59 -21.38
N GLY A 101 0.28 6.48 -21.01
CA GLY A 101 1.19 7.59 -20.77
C GLY A 101 0.81 8.38 -19.52
N VAL A 102 0.59 7.72 -18.38
CA VAL A 102 0.38 8.42 -17.10
C VAL A 102 1.63 9.16 -16.67
N ASP A 103 1.48 10.25 -15.92
CA ASP A 103 2.59 11.11 -15.48
C ASP A 103 3.32 10.55 -14.24
N ALA A 104 2.66 9.69 -13.48
CA ALA A 104 3.24 8.99 -12.34
C ALA A 104 2.43 7.73 -11.99
N ILE A 105 3.08 6.76 -11.36
CA ILE A 105 2.45 5.54 -10.84
C ILE A 105 2.69 5.49 -9.34
N VAL A 106 1.62 5.27 -8.57
CA VAL A 106 1.67 4.87 -7.15
C VAL A 106 1.06 3.49 -7.05
N ILE A 107 1.84 2.51 -6.58
CA ILE A 107 1.45 1.10 -6.58
C ILE A 107 1.56 0.50 -5.18
N GLN A 108 0.49 -0.15 -4.73
CA GLN A 108 0.53 -1.10 -3.64
C GLN A 108 0.75 -2.49 -4.22
N PRO A 109 1.93 -3.10 -4.07
CA PRO A 109 2.24 -4.38 -4.71
C PRO A 109 1.41 -5.53 -4.15
N VAL A 110 0.97 -6.43 -5.04
CA VAL A 110 0.42 -7.74 -4.66
C VAL A 110 1.53 -8.65 -4.15
N ASP A 111 2.67 -8.65 -4.86
CA ASP A 111 3.87 -9.40 -4.54
C ASP A 111 5.09 -8.53 -4.83
N PHE A 112 6.03 -8.45 -3.88
CA PHE A 112 7.17 -7.54 -3.98
C PHE A 112 8.19 -7.95 -5.05
N HIS A 113 8.29 -9.25 -5.40
CA HIS A 113 9.17 -9.72 -6.49
C HIS A 113 8.58 -9.40 -7.87
N VAL A 114 7.28 -9.65 -8.04
CA VAL A 114 6.57 -9.33 -9.30
C VAL A 114 6.50 -7.82 -9.50
N ALA A 115 6.31 -7.05 -8.44
CA ALA A 115 6.27 -5.60 -8.52
C ALA A 115 7.62 -4.97 -8.91
N ALA A 116 8.75 -5.66 -8.69
CA ALA A 116 10.05 -5.22 -9.18
C ALA A 116 10.06 -5.13 -10.72
N GLN A 117 9.43 -6.08 -11.42
CA GLN A 117 9.29 -6.05 -12.88
C GLN A 117 8.45 -4.85 -13.33
N ILE A 118 7.37 -4.52 -12.58
CA ILE A 118 6.54 -3.33 -12.85
C ILE A 118 7.37 -2.05 -12.70
N ALA A 119 8.21 -1.96 -11.68
CA ALA A 119 9.10 -0.82 -11.46
C ALA A 119 10.14 -0.68 -12.59
N GLU A 120 10.67 -1.79 -13.11
CA GLU A 120 11.55 -1.80 -14.27
C GLU A 120 10.84 -1.32 -15.55
N MET A 121 9.60 -1.78 -15.79
CA MET A 121 8.78 -1.35 -16.93
C MET A 121 8.50 0.16 -16.87
N ALA A 122 8.11 0.68 -15.70
CA ALA A 122 7.90 2.11 -15.49
C ALA A 122 9.18 2.92 -15.72
N THR A 123 10.33 2.42 -15.23
CA THR A 123 11.65 3.03 -15.45
C THR A 123 12.01 3.08 -16.94
N ALA A 124 11.80 1.99 -17.68
CA ALA A 124 12.04 1.94 -19.12
C ALA A 124 11.14 2.90 -19.91
N ALA A 125 9.93 3.15 -19.42
CA ALA A 125 8.99 4.12 -19.99
C ALA A 125 9.22 5.56 -19.48
N HIS A 126 10.24 5.80 -18.64
CA HIS A 126 10.51 7.11 -17.99
C HIS A 126 9.35 7.64 -17.15
N ILE A 127 8.51 6.77 -16.62
CA ILE A 127 7.40 7.11 -15.73
C ILE A 127 7.86 6.89 -14.29
N PRO A 128 7.87 7.94 -13.43
CA PRO A 128 8.24 7.77 -12.04
C PRO A 128 7.22 6.90 -11.31
N LEU A 129 7.72 5.91 -10.55
CA LEU A 129 6.92 5.00 -9.76
C LEU A 129 7.31 5.08 -8.30
N ALA A 130 6.32 5.11 -7.42
CA ALA A 130 6.51 4.97 -5.98
C ALA A 130 5.67 3.79 -5.45
N SER A 131 6.25 3.00 -4.53
CA SER A 131 5.50 2.00 -3.79
C SER A 131 4.69 2.63 -2.66
N TYR A 132 3.53 2.04 -2.38
CA TYR A 132 2.55 2.51 -1.41
C TYR A 132 2.18 1.38 -0.45
N ASP A 133 2.21 1.66 0.84
CA ASP A 133 1.90 0.74 1.95
C ASP A 133 2.85 -0.47 2.04
N ASP A 134 3.11 -1.18 0.96
CA ASP A 134 4.06 -2.28 0.86
C ASP A 134 5.28 -1.89 0.00
N LEU A 135 6.49 -2.17 0.48
CA LEU A 135 7.75 -1.81 -0.18
C LEU A 135 8.08 -2.78 -1.31
N ILE A 136 8.42 -2.26 -2.49
CA ILE A 136 9.01 -3.06 -3.57
C ILE A 136 10.49 -3.26 -3.28
N LEU A 137 10.95 -4.53 -3.30
CA LEU A 137 12.34 -4.90 -3.08
C LEU A 137 13.10 -5.08 -4.40
N GLY A 138 14.40 -4.78 -4.38
CA GLY A 138 15.33 -5.10 -5.45
C GLY A 138 15.20 -4.28 -6.73
N ALA A 139 14.36 -3.24 -6.78
CA ALA A 139 14.15 -2.42 -7.97
C ALA A 139 14.26 -0.92 -7.67
N LYS A 140 14.68 -0.14 -8.68
CA LYS A 140 14.66 1.33 -8.59
C LYS A 140 13.23 1.84 -8.54
N GLN A 141 12.97 2.77 -7.63
CA GLN A 141 11.70 3.48 -7.51
C GLN A 141 11.94 4.89 -6.96
N ALA A 142 11.00 5.80 -7.20
CA ALA A 142 11.14 7.20 -6.83
C ALA A 142 11.03 7.41 -5.32
N ALA A 143 10.16 6.65 -4.65
CA ALA A 143 9.95 6.70 -3.21
C ALA A 143 9.19 5.47 -2.70
N PHE A 144 9.21 5.27 -1.39
CA PHE A 144 8.23 4.50 -0.64
C PHE A 144 7.32 5.45 0.13
N ILE A 145 6.01 5.25 0.06
CA ILE A 145 5.00 5.97 0.83
C ILE A 145 4.32 4.98 1.77
N GLY A 146 4.49 5.15 3.05
CA GLY A 146 3.87 4.22 3.99
C GLY A 146 4.40 4.33 5.41
N ARG A 147 3.73 3.62 6.28
CA ARG A 147 4.15 3.40 7.66
C ARG A 147 5.37 2.47 7.72
N ASP A 148 5.90 2.34 8.92
CA ASP A 148 6.86 1.28 9.25
C ASP A 148 6.08 0.05 9.74
N PRO A 149 5.91 -1.01 8.95
CA PRO A 149 5.15 -2.17 9.39
C PRO A 149 5.79 -2.88 10.59
N LYS A 150 7.12 -2.83 10.71
CA LYS A 150 7.84 -3.36 11.86
C LYS A 150 7.48 -2.60 13.14
N GLU A 151 7.40 -1.27 13.07
CA GLU A 151 6.89 -0.45 14.18
C GLU A 151 5.45 -0.84 14.54
N GLY A 152 4.61 -1.12 13.53
CA GLY A 152 3.25 -1.61 13.72
C GLY A 152 3.19 -2.91 14.50
N GLY A 153 4.01 -3.89 14.14
CA GLY A 153 4.16 -5.13 14.90
C GLY A 153 4.66 -4.88 16.32
N MET A 154 5.64 -3.99 16.47
CA MET A 154 6.19 -3.66 17.80
C MET A 154 5.15 -2.99 18.72
N VAL A 155 4.33 -2.05 18.23
CA VAL A 155 3.32 -1.39 19.09
C VAL A 155 2.21 -2.35 19.50
N ALA A 156 1.79 -3.26 18.59
CA ALA A 156 0.84 -4.32 18.91
C ALA A 156 1.41 -5.30 19.98
N ALA A 157 2.62 -5.80 19.75
CA ALA A 157 3.25 -6.74 20.68
C ALA A 157 3.53 -6.12 22.06
N LYS A 158 3.97 -4.85 22.13
CA LYS A 158 4.14 -4.11 23.39
C LYS A 158 2.83 -3.96 24.15
N ALA A 159 1.73 -3.65 23.45
CA ALA A 159 0.42 -3.55 24.07
C ALA A 159 -0.01 -4.90 24.69
N ILE A 160 0.17 -6.00 23.96
CA ILE A 160 -0.22 -7.32 24.46
C ILE A 160 0.71 -7.82 25.56
N THR A 161 2.02 -7.67 25.44
CA THR A 161 2.97 -8.10 26.50
C THR A 161 2.84 -7.30 27.78
N ALA A 162 2.33 -6.05 27.72
CA ALA A 162 1.97 -5.29 28.91
C ALA A 162 0.71 -5.85 29.60
N MET A 163 -0.24 -6.41 28.86
CA MET A 163 -1.46 -7.04 29.39
C MET A 163 -1.16 -8.46 29.93
N VAL A 164 -0.38 -9.22 29.17
CA VAL A 164 -0.08 -10.63 29.45
C VAL A 164 1.43 -10.87 29.31
N PRO A 165 2.23 -10.60 30.35
CA PRO A 165 3.69 -10.65 30.24
C PRO A 165 4.28 -12.07 30.16
N LYS A 166 3.48 -13.11 30.37
CA LYS A 166 3.90 -14.51 30.39
C LYS A 166 2.88 -15.43 29.75
N GLY A 167 3.33 -16.53 29.16
CA GLY A 167 2.46 -17.59 28.67
C GLY A 167 2.73 -17.99 27.22
N LYS A 168 1.77 -18.72 26.62
CA LYS A 168 1.84 -19.20 25.25
C LYS A 168 1.22 -18.19 24.31
N TYR A 169 1.99 -17.79 23.31
CA TYR A 169 1.60 -16.83 22.27
C TYR A 169 1.46 -17.51 20.93
N VAL A 170 0.49 -17.04 20.15
CA VAL A 170 0.26 -17.41 18.76
C VAL A 170 0.43 -16.17 17.91
N LEU A 171 1.25 -16.27 16.87
CA LEU A 171 1.50 -15.23 15.88
C LEU A 171 0.84 -15.63 14.57
N ILE A 172 -0.05 -14.78 14.04
CA ILE A 172 -0.77 -14.98 12.77
C ILE A 172 -0.50 -13.78 11.87
N GLY A 173 0.48 -13.94 10.99
CA GLY A 173 0.87 -12.97 9.98
C GLY A 173 -0.08 -12.96 8.78
N GLY A 174 0.01 -11.92 7.97
CA GLY A 174 -0.70 -11.80 6.70
C GLY A 174 -0.05 -12.62 5.58
N ASP A 175 -0.10 -12.13 4.34
CA ASP A 175 0.51 -12.82 3.18
C ASP A 175 2.04 -12.68 3.19
N ALA A 176 2.74 -13.81 3.09
CA ALA A 176 4.20 -13.86 3.12
C ALA A 176 4.87 -13.22 1.88
N GLY A 177 4.14 -13.06 0.76
CA GLY A 177 4.60 -12.38 -0.44
C GLY A 177 4.58 -10.85 -0.35
N GLN A 178 4.17 -10.29 0.79
CA GLN A 178 4.05 -8.85 1.00
C GLN A 178 4.98 -8.38 2.12
N THR A 179 5.80 -7.36 1.82
CA THR A 179 6.78 -6.83 2.78
C THR A 179 6.14 -6.28 4.04
N GLY A 180 4.95 -5.67 3.94
CA GLY A 180 4.20 -5.18 5.09
C GLY A 180 3.87 -6.29 6.09
N SER A 181 3.52 -7.48 5.59
CA SER A 181 3.24 -8.66 6.42
C SER A 181 4.49 -9.19 7.11
N THR A 182 5.56 -9.43 6.34
CA THR A 182 6.82 -9.99 6.87
C THR A 182 7.47 -9.05 7.88
N GLN A 183 7.50 -7.74 7.60
CA GLN A 183 8.05 -6.74 8.53
C GLN A 183 7.21 -6.59 9.80
N MET A 184 5.87 -6.69 9.71
CA MET A 184 5.02 -6.67 10.90
C MET A 184 5.29 -7.90 11.79
N GLN A 185 5.50 -9.08 11.19
CA GLN A 185 5.91 -10.27 11.91
C GLN A 185 7.27 -10.08 12.59
N GLU A 186 8.27 -9.50 11.91
CA GLU A 186 9.53 -9.12 12.52
C GLU A 186 9.35 -8.16 13.71
N GLY A 187 8.38 -7.27 13.64
CA GLY A 187 8.01 -6.37 14.74
C GLY A 187 7.49 -7.12 15.96
N TYR A 188 6.69 -8.16 15.77
CA TYR A 188 6.27 -9.04 16.87
C TYR A 188 7.49 -9.71 17.51
N HIS A 189 8.34 -10.33 16.72
CA HIS A 189 9.56 -10.99 17.19
C HIS A 189 10.50 -10.03 17.92
N ALA A 190 10.71 -8.81 17.45
CA ALA A 190 11.54 -7.82 18.10
C ALA A 190 11.14 -7.54 19.57
N VAL A 191 9.86 -7.73 19.91
CA VAL A 191 9.33 -7.52 21.26
C VAL A 191 9.22 -8.84 22.03
N VAL A 192 8.78 -9.92 21.38
CA VAL A 192 8.46 -11.20 22.02
C VAL A 192 9.72 -12.05 22.27
N ASP A 193 10.68 -12.09 21.31
CA ASP A 193 11.86 -12.97 21.40
C ASP A 193 12.72 -12.73 22.65
N PRO A 194 12.95 -11.48 23.12
CA PRO A 194 13.63 -11.25 24.38
C PRO A 194 12.91 -11.86 25.60
N LEU A 195 11.57 -11.96 25.55
CA LEU A 195 10.75 -12.59 26.59
C LEU A 195 10.75 -14.11 26.47
N VAL A 196 10.83 -14.64 25.24
CA VAL A 196 11.05 -16.07 24.99
C VAL A 196 12.40 -16.51 25.53
N ALA A 197 13.45 -15.75 25.27
CA ALA A 197 14.80 -16.03 25.78
C ALA A 197 14.88 -16.03 27.30
N LYS A 198 14.01 -15.27 27.99
CA LYS A 198 13.87 -15.29 29.46
C LYS A 198 13.00 -16.43 30.00
N GLY A 199 12.31 -17.17 29.13
CA GLY A 199 11.35 -18.19 29.51
C GLY A 199 9.98 -17.65 29.98
N ASP A 200 9.72 -16.35 29.82
CA ASP A 200 8.43 -15.75 30.18
C ASP A 200 7.35 -16.06 29.15
N ILE A 201 7.70 -16.08 27.85
CA ILE A 201 6.79 -16.37 26.74
C ILE A 201 7.27 -17.60 25.98
N LYS A 202 6.30 -18.38 25.46
CA LYS A 202 6.54 -19.44 24.50
C LYS A 202 5.70 -19.16 23.24
N ILE A 203 6.32 -18.96 22.09
CA ILE A 203 5.62 -18.96 20.80
C ILE A 203 5.28 -20.43 20.47
N VAL A 204 3.99 -20.74 20.40
CA VAL A 204 3.50 -22.11 20.12
C VAL A 204 3.02 -22.27 18.69
N MET A 205 2.79 -21.18 18.00
CA MET A 205 2.48 -21.14 16.57
C MET A 205 2.93 -19.78 16.01
N ASP A 206 3.51 -19.81 14.82
CA ASP A 206 3.96 -18.66 14.05
C ASP A 206 3.70 -18.97 12.57
N GLN A 207 2.62 -18.40 12.01
CA GLN A 207 2.13 -18.77 10.69
C GLN A 207 1.69 -17.54 9.90
N PHE A 208 1.99 -17.54 8.61
CA PHE A 208 1.44 -16.60 7.64
C PHE A 208 0.09 -17.08 7.11
N THR A 209 -0.72 -16.13 6.65
CA THR A 209 -2.09 -16.38 6.15
C THR A 209 -2.19 -15.93 4.70
N PRO A 210 -2.29 -16.84 3.73
CA PRO A 210 -2.38 -16.48 2.31
C PRO A 210 -3.53 -15.51 2.03
N SER A 211 -3.22 -14.45 1.29
CA SER A 211 -4.18 -13.40 0.88
C SER A 211 -4.95 -12.76 2.03
N TRP A 212 -4.43 -12.80 3.27
CA TRP A 212 -5.05 -12.20 4.48
C TRP A 212 -6.45 -12.71 4.79
N LYS A 213 -6.80 -13.94 4.40
CA LYS A 213 -8.15 -14.49 4.52
C LYS A 213 -8.50 -14.85 5.95
N THR A 214 -9.77 -14.61 6.32
CA THR A 214 -10.32 -14.89 7.65
C THR A 214 -10.34 -16.38 7.96
N GLU A 215 -10.78 -17.23 7.02
CA GLU A 215 -10.97 -18.66 7.25
C GLU A 215 -9.65 -19.42 7.55
N PRO A 216 -8.54 -19.20 6.83
CA PRO A 216 -7.26 -19.79 7.20
C PRO A 216 -6.74 -19.31 8.56
N ALA A 217 -6.96 -18.01 8.91
CA ALA A 217 -6.59 -17.48 10.22
C ALA A 217 -7.39 -18.13 11.35
N GLN A 218 -8.71 -18.34 11.16
CA GLN A 218 -9.56 -19.08 12.07
C GLN A 218 -9.05 -20.51 12.26
N ALA A 219 -8.77 -21.24 11.16
CA ALA A 219 -8.26 -22.61 11.22
C ALA A 219 -6.92 -22.70 11.97
N ASN A 220 -6.02 -21.72 11.76
CA ASN A 220 -4.77 -21.64 12.52
C ASN A 220 -5.02 -21.45 14.01
N ALA A 221 -5.96 -20.59 14.39
CA ALA A 221 -6.33 -20.39 15.80
C ALA A 221 -6.96 -21.64 16.43
N GLU A 222 -7.88 -22.32 15.73
CA GLU A 222 -8.49 -23.58 16.16
C GLU A 222 -7.43 -24.67 16.37
N ASN A 223 -6.47 -24.79 15.44
CA ASN A 223 -5.35 -25.72 15.55
C ASN A 223 -4.47 -25.40 16.76
N ALA A 224 -4.12 -24.09 16.96
CA ALA A 224 -3.30 -23.67 18.09
C ALA A 224 -3.99 -23.97 19.43
N LEU A 225 -5.28 -23.66 19.56
CA LEU A 225 -6.07 -23.95 20.76
C LEU A 225 -6.13 -25.46 21.04
N THR A 226 -6.46 -26.26 20.04
CA THR A 226 -6.56 -27.73 20.18
C THR A 226 -5.22 -28.36 20.58
N GLN A 227 -4.13 -28.01 19.89
CA GLN A 227 -2.80 -28.56 20.15
C GLN A 227 -2.24 -28.17 21.53
N ASN A 228 -2.76 -27.10 22.12
CA ASN A 228 -2.34 -26.59 23.41
C ASN A 228 -3.40 -26.82 24.52
N ASN A 229 -4.42 -27.64 24.31
CA ASN A 229 -5.51 -27.87 25.27
C ASN A 229 -6.19 -26.58 25.75
N ASN A 230 -6.39 -25.63 24.82
CA ASN A 230 -6.94 -24.29 25.06
C ASN A 230 -6.09 -23.41 25.99
N ASP A 231 -4.86 -23.81 26.30
CA ASP A 231 -3.93 -23.04 27.14
C ASP A 231 -3.09 -22.09 26.27
N ILE A 232 -3.74 -21.03 25.77
CA ILE A 232 -3.16 -19.93 25.00
C ILE A 232 -3.44 -18.62 25.76
N GLN A 233 -2.45 -17.74 25.88
CA GLN A 233 -2.57 -16.50 26.62
C GLN A 233 -2.71 -15.27 25.74
N ALA A 234 -2.26 -15.31 24.45
CA ALA A 234 -2.42 -14.19 23.54
C ALA A 234 -2.33 -14.59 22.06
N PHE A 235 -3.01 -13.82 21.20
CA PHE A 235 -2.87 -13.86 19.76
C PHE A 235 -2.39 -12.50 19.24
N LEU A 236 -1.25 -12.48 18.53
CA LEU A 236 -0.79 -11.36 17.73
C LEU A 236 -1.22 -11.61 16.29
N VAL A 237 -2.17 -10.82 15.80
CA VAL A 237 -2.81 -11.00 14.50
C VAL A 237 -2.66 -9.72 13.68
N SER A 238 -2.24 -9.86 12.44
CA SER A 238 -1.79 -8.73 11.61
C SER A 238 -2.90 -7.99 10.85
N TYR A 239 -4.18 -8.40 10.97
CA TYR A 239 -5.30 -7.78 10.27
C TYR A 239 -6.64 -8.05 10.99
N ASP A 240 -7.54 -7.06 11.00
CA ASP A 240 -8.81 -7.13 11.71
C ASP A 240 -9.75 -8.23 11.18
N GLY A 241 -9.83 -8.40 9.85
CA GLY A 241 -10.63 -9.49 9.28
C GLY A 241 -10.15 -10.88 9.74
N MET A 242 -8.83 -11.08 9.89
CA MET A 242 -8.26 -12.31 10.45
C MET A 242 -8.55 -12.44 11.95
N SER A 243 -8.50 -11.31 12.69
CA SER A 243 -8.81 -11.28 14.13
C SER A 243 -10.22 -11.75 14.43
N LEU A 244 -11.19 -11.41 13.57
CA LEU A 244 -12.57 -11.90 13.71
C LEU A 244 -12.65 -13.42 13.62
N GLY A 245 -11.88 -14.03 12.72
CA GLY A 245 -11.76 -15.50 12.64
C GLY A 245 -11.15 -16.10 13.91
N VAL A 246 -10.10 -15.46 14.45
CA VAL A 246 -9.47 -15.87 15.72
C VAL A 246 -10.46 -15.74 16.89
N LEU A 247 -11.23 -14.67 16.97
CA LEU A 247 -12.28 -14.50 17.99
C LEU A 247 -13.35 -15.59 17.88
N GLN A 248 -13.77 -15.94 16.66
CA GLN A 248 -14.71 -17.06 16.43
C GLN A 248 -14.12 -18.41 16.89
N ALA A 249 -12.84 -18.67 16.63
CA ALA A 249 -12.16 -19.88 17.11
C ALA A 249 -12.11 -19.97 18.64
N ILE A 250 -11.80 -18.85 19.31
CA ILE A 250 -11.77 -18.73 20.78
C ILE A 250 -13.17 -19.04 21.36
N GLU A 251 -14.21 -18.40 20.83
CA GLU A 251 -15.60 -18.57 21.27
C GLU A 251 -16.12 -19.99 20.95
N GLY A 252 -15.78 -20.53 19.77
CA GLY A 252 -16.09 -21.88 19.35
C GLY A 252 -15.47 -22.98 20.25
N ALA A 253 -14.30 -22.69 20.84
CA ALA A 253 -13.66 -23.54 21.84
C ALA A 253 -14.29 -23.42 23.25
N GLY A 254 -15.37 -22.65 23.41
CA GLY A 254 -16.03 -22.43 24.69
C GLY A 254 -15.28 -21.49 25.65
N ILE A 255 -14.28 -20.76 25.14
CA ILE A 255 -13.50 -19.81 25.93
C ILE A 255 -14.25 -18.47 25.97
N LYS A 256 -14.30 -17.85 27.15
CA LYS A 256 -15.00 -16.58 27.34
C LYS A 256 -14.42 -15.50 26.42
N ALA A 257 -15.27 -14.82 25.67
CA ALA A 257 -14.89 -13.70 24.84
C ALA A 257 -14.09 -12.64 25.62
N GLY A 258 -12.97 -12.20 25.07
CA GLY A 258 -12.07 -11.19 25.67
C GLY A 258 -11.17 -11.70 26.80
N SER A 259 -11.21 -13.00 27.16
CA SER A 259 -10.29 -13.56 28.15
C SER A 259 -8.87 -13.80 27.58
N ILE A 260 -8.76 -14.00 26.27
CA ILE A 260 -7.50 -14.07 25.55
C ILE A 260 -7.39 -12.79 24.69
N PRO A 261 -6.41 -11.90 24.91
CA PRO A 261 -6.24 -10.71 24.09
C PRO A 261 -5.82 -11.07 22.67
N VAL A 262 -6.49 -10.42 21.72
CA VAL A 262 -6.26 -10.56 20.28
C VAL A 262 -5.99 -9.16 19.69
N THR A 263 -4.94 -9.02 18.88
CA THR A 263 -4.70 -7.80 18.11
C THR A 263 -5.32 -7.87 16.73
N GLY A 264 -5.36 -6.74 16.05
CA GLY A 264 -5.66 -6.61 14.63
C GLY A 264 -4.93 -5.43 14.02
N GLN A 265 -5.28 -5.07 12.80
CA GLN A 265 -4.84 -3.87 12.08
C GLN A 265 -5.94 -3.40 11.15
N ASP A 266 -5.95 -2.09 10.88
CA ASP A 266 -6.77 -1.28 9.99
C ASP A 266 -8.00 -0.65 10.64
N MET A 267 -8.34 -0.99 11.87
CA MET A 267 -9.47 -0.43 12.62
C MET A 267 -10.79 -0.50 11.82
N GLU A 268 -11.13 -1.69 11.35
CA GLU A 268 -12.40 -1.93 10.67
C GLU A 268 -13.59 -1.85 11.64
N LEU A 269 -14.80 -1.60 11.12
CA LEU A 269 -16.00 -1.45 11.94
C LEU A 269 -16.22 -2.63 12.89
N ALA A 270 -16.10 -3.85 12.38
CA ALA A 270 -16.31 -5.06 13.19
C ALA A 270 -15.26 -5.22 14.30
N ALA A 271 -14.02 -4.82 14.05
CA ALA A 271 -12.96 -4.79 15.06
C ALA A 271 -13.21 -3.69 16.10
N ALA A 272 -13.61 -2.50 15.68
CA ALA A 272 -14.00 -1.43 16.60
C ALA A 272 -15.16 -1.85 17.50
N GLN A 273 -16.18 -2.53 16.96
CA GLN A 273 -17.26 -3.15 17.74
C GLN A 273 -16.72 -4.19 18.74
N ALA A 274 -15.84 -5.11 18.29
CA ALA A 274 -15.24 -6.11 19.17
C ALA A 274 -14.40 -5.48 20.30
N ILE A 275 -13.72 -4.34 20.02
CA ILE A 275 -12.95 -3.59 21.04
C ILE A 275 -13.90 -2.97 22.07
N VAL A 276 -14.99 -2.28 21.67
CA VAL A 276 -15.92 -1.66 22.62
C VAL A 276 -16.73 -2.68 23.41
N GLU A 277 -16.96 -3.87 22.84
CA GLU A 277 -17.54 -5.02 23.51
C GLU A 277 -16.57 -5.67 24.52
N GLY A 278 -15.26 -5.47 24.34
CA GLY A 278 -14.21 -6.06 25.16
C GLY A 278 -13.80 -7.47 24.69
N ARG A 279 -14.10 -7.84 23.45
CA ARG A 279 -13.74 -9.11 22.82
C ARG A 279 -12.36 -9.08 22.18
N GLN A 280 -11.98 -7.93 21.58
CA GLN A 280 -10.66 -7.67 20.99
C GLN A 280 -9.86 -6.67 21.85
N ALA A 281 -8.57 -6.90 21.99
CA ALA A 281 -7.70 -6.04 22.81
C ALA A 281 -7.45 -4.67 22.18
N GLY A 282 -7.32 -4.64 20.87
CA GLY A 282 -7.10 -3.44 20.09
C GLY A 282 -6.71 -3.74 18.66
N SER A 283 -6.59 -2.69 17.87
CA SER A 283 -6.18 -2.73 16.47
C SER A 283 -5.07 -1.71 16.20
N VAL A 284 -4.15 -2.05 15.31
CA VAL A 284 -3.14 -1.12 14.81
C VAL A 284 -3.80 -0.21 13.77
N TRP A 285 -3.71 1.10 13.95
CA TRP A 285 -4.17 2.09 13.01
C TRP A 285 -3.01 2.60 12.15
N PRO A 286 -2.97 2.27 10.85
CA PRO A 286 -1.90 2.70 9.95
C PRO A 286 -2.14 4.08 9.33
N ALA A 287 -3.15 4.83 9.78
CA ALA A 287 -3.58 6.13 9.27
C ALA A 287 -3.69 6.16 7.72
N PRO A 288 -4.56 5.33 7.11
CA PRO A 288 -4.64 5.19 5.66
C PRO A 288 -5.08 6.48 4.95
N ASP A 289 -5.83 7.34 5.60
CA ASP A 289 -6.21 8.68 5.14
C ASP A 289 -4.99 9.60 4.98
N GLU A 290 -4.13 9.69 6.01
CA GLU A 290 -2.88 10.46 5.92
C GLU A 290 -1.93 9.86 4.87
N MET A 291 -1.86 8.52 4.80
CA MET A 291 -1.05 7.83 3.81
C MET A 291 -1.54 8.13 2.39
N ALA A 292 -2.84 8.12 2.14
CA ALA A 292 -3.44 8.43 0.84
C ALA A 292 -3.18 9.88 0.42
N VAL A 293 -3.34 10.84 1.34
CA VAL A 293 -3.02 12.25 1.09
C VAL A 293 -1.54 12.42 0.72
N LYS A 294 -0.62 11.84 1.51
CA LYS A 294 0.83 11.90 1.24
C LYS A 294 1.20 11.16 -0.05
N GLY A 295 0.52 10.04 -0.35
CA GLY A 295 0.69 9.30 -1.60
C GLY A 295 0.34 10.13 -2.83
N ALA A 296 -0.81 10.81 -2.80
CA ALA A 296 -1.23 11.70 -3.89
C ALA A 296 -0.30 12.92 -4.03
N GLN A 297 0.12 13.53 -2.91
CA GLN A 297 1.10 14.62 -2.93
C GLN A 297 2.44 14.19 -3.53
N ALA A 298 2.93 13.00 -3.17
CA ALA A 298 4.14 12.43 -3.75
C ALA A 298 3.98 12.15 -5.26
N ALA A 299 2.83 11.61 -5.68
CA ALA A 299 2.54 11.37 -7.09
C ALA A 299 2.53 12.67 -7.91
N VAL A 300 1.90 13.73 -7.39
CA VAL A 300 1.89 15.05 -8.02
C VAL A 300 3.29 15.66 -8.09
N ALA A 301 4.09 15.54 -7.03
CA ALA A 301 5.47 16.00 -7.01
C ALA A 301 6.33 15.25 -8.05
N MET A 302 6.18 13.91 -8.14
CA MET A 302 6.83 13.10 -9.17
C MET A 302 6.43 13.55 -10.58
N ALA A 303 5.13 13.72 -10.83
CA ALA A 303 4.62 14.16 -12.14
C ALA A 303 5.11 15.56 -12.56
N LYS A 304 5.42 16.42 -11.59
CA LYS A 304 5.96 17.78 -11.82
C LYS A 304 7.48 17.87 -11.75
N CYS A 305 8.16 16.76 -11.44
CA CYS A 305 9.60 16.75 -11.14
C CYS A 305 9.99 17.65 -9.94
N GLU A 306 9.09 17.78 -8.98
CA GLU A 306 9.31 18.51 -7.74
C GLU A 306 9.96 17.60 -6.68
N LYS A 307 10.58 18.23 -5.67
CA LYS A 307 11.19 17.49 -4.56
C LYS A 307 10.14 16.78 -3.72
N LEU A 308 10.33 15.49 -3.48
CA LEU A 308 9.49 14.70 -2.58
C LEU A 308 9.63 15.15 -1.12
N GLN A 309 8.51 15.17 -0.39
CA GLN A 309 8.46 15.47 1.04
C GLN A 309 8.78 14.20 1.87
N ALA A 310 9.93 13.59 1.58
CA ALA A 310 10.41 12.42 2.33
C ALA A 310 10.98 12.85 3.69
N THR A 311 10.66 12.10 4.73
CA THR A 311 11.12 12.34 6.11
C THR A 311 12.21 11.37 6.57
N ALA A 312 12.46 10.32 5.78
CA ALA A 312 13.44 9.29 6.02
C ALA A 312 13.94 8.70 4.68
N THR A 313 14.85 7.74 4.77
CA THR A 313 15.24 6.85 3.68
C THR A 313 15.08 5.40 4.12
N ILE A 314 14.88 4.51 3.16
CA ILE A 314 14.82 3.06 3.38
C ILE A 314 15.63 2.34 2.31
N ASP A 315 16.40 1.35 2.72
CA ASP A 315 17.08 0.44 1.78
C ASP A 315 16.09 -0.62 1.32
N ASN A 316 15.89 -0.72 0.02
CA ASN A 316 15.03 -1.72 -0.61
C ASN A 316 15.78 -2.84 -1.32
N GLY A 317 17.10 -2.96 -1.07
CA GLY A 317 17.97 -3.93 -1.71
C GLY A 317 18.55 -3.48 -3.07
N ALA A 318 17.95 -2.44 -3.71
CA ALA A 318 18.56 -1.76 -4.86
C ALA A 318 19.25 -0.44 -4.48
N GLY A 319 19.17 -0.06 -3.20
CA GLY A 319 19.76 1.13 -2.62
C GLY A 319 18.80 1.91 -1.72
N ASN A 320 19.30 3.00 -1.16
CA ASN A 320 18.50 3.89 -0.33
C ASN A 320 17.56 4.74 -1.19
N ILE A 321 16.27 4.66 -0.90
CA ILE A 321 15.23 5.46 -1.57
C ILE A 321 14.55 6.41 -0.57
N PRO A 322 13.98 7.53 -1.05
CA PRO A 322 13.18 8.42 -0.21
C PRO A 322 12.00 7.68 0.43
N TRP A 323 11.77 7.92 1.71
CA TRP A 323 10.63 7.37 2.45
C TRP A 323 9.73 8.49 2.97
N VAL A 324 8.53 8.56 2.44
CA VAL A 324 7.43 9.40 2.92
C VAL A 324 6.74 8.64 4.06
N LYS A 325 7.35 8.67 5.25
CA LYS A 325 6.87 7.90 6.40
C LYS A 325 5.56 8.47 6.93
N THR A 326 4.60 7.57 7.21
CA THR A 326 3.30 7.88 7.83
C THR A 326 3.24 7.33 9.25
N PRO A 327 2.42 7.93 10.14
CA PRO A 327 2.32 7.47 11.52
C PRO A 327 1.62 6.11 11.62
N ILE A 328 1.84 5.44 12.75
CA ILE A 328 1.17 4.20 13.12
C ILE A 328 0.89 4.19 14.61
N TYR A 329 -0.31 3.71 15.00
CA TYR A 329 -0.76 3.73 16.39
C TYR A 329 -1.39 2.39 16.77
N PHE A 330 -1.34 2.03 18.06
CA PHE A 330 -2.19 0.96 18.60
C PHE A 330 -3.38 1.62 19.30
N VAL A 331 -4.59 1.28 18.87
CA VAL A 331 -5.83 1.78 19.44
C VAL A 331 -6.50 0.63 20.20
N GLY A 332 -6.36 0.66 21.50
CA GLY A 332 -6.99 -0.31 22.40
C GLY A 332 -8.24 0.26 23.07
N ARG A 333 -8.76 -0.49 24.05
CA ARG A 333 -10.01 -0.11 24.76
C ARG A 333 -9.98 1.29 25.38
N SER A 334 -8.85 1.76 25.85
CA SER A 334 -8.72 3.09 26.46
C SER A 334 -8.67 4.25 25.46
N GLN A 335 -8.36 3.97 24.19
CA GLN A 335 -8.21 4.96 23.13
C GLN A 335 -9.38 4.97 22.14
N ILE A 336 -10.20 3.91 22.09
CA ILE A 336 -11.21 3.74 21.03
C ILE A 336 -12.27 4.87 21.06
N ASP A 337 -12.65 5.36 22.23
CA ASP A 337 -13.66 6.41 22.38
C ASP A 337 -13.19 7.71 21.73
N ASP A 338 -11.96 8.14 22.04
CA ASP A 338 -11.32 9.31 21.43
C ASP A 338 -11.05 9.11 19.94
N PHE A 339 -10.63 7.90 19.54
CA PHE A 339 -10.39 7.55 18.15
C PHE A 339 -11.65 7.71 17.29
N VAL A 340 -12.78 7.13 17.71
CA VAL A 340 -14.04 7.20 16.94
C VAL A 340 -14.54 8.62 16.83
N CYS A 341 -14.43 9.42 17.91
CA CYS A 341 -14.80 10.83 17.89
C CYS A 341 -13.98 11.64 16.89
N LYS A 342 -12.67 11.38 16.78
CA LYS A 342 -11.77 12.10 15.87
C LYS A 342 -11.88 11.62 14.42
N HIS A 343 -12.24 10.37 14.20
CA HIS A 343 -12.28 9.74 12.88
C HIS A 343 -13.70 9.38 12.44
N SER A 344 -14.67 10.29 12.67
CA SER A 344 -16.08 10.10 12.30
C SER A 344 -16.31 9.90 10.79
N TYR A 345 -15.39 10.31 9.96
CA TYR A 345 -15.39 10.03 8.52
C TYR A 345 -15.04 8.56 8.20
N TRP A 346 -14.35 7.87 9.12
CA TRP A 346 -13.96 6.48 8.99
C TRP A 346 -15.00 5.54 9.58
N LEU A 347 -15.42 5.79 10.83
CA LEU A 347 -16.38 4.97 11.57
C LEU A 347 -17.53 5.83 12.08
N ASN A 348 -18.76 5.41 11.79
CA ASN A 348 -19.93 6.00 12.43
C ASN A 348 -20.02 5.53 13.89
N ILE A 349 -20.09 6.46 14.83
CA ILE A 349 -20.10 6.16 16.25
C ILE A 349 -21.32 5.32 16.68
N ASP A 350 -22.48 5.52 16.04
CA ASP A 350 -23.69 4.74 16.35
C ASP A 350 -23.53 3.29 15.93
N ASP A 351 -22.86 3.05 14.81
CA ASP A 351 -22.56 1.70 14.34
C ASP A 351 -21.54 1.00 15.24
N VAL A 352 -20.50 1.72 15.69
CA VAL A 352 -19.48 1.16 16.59
C VAL A 352 -20.07 0.71 17.92
N TYR A 353 -20.95 1.53 18.52
CA TYR A 353 -21.53 1.29 19.85
C TYR A 353 -22.91 0.61 19.80
N LYS A 354 -23.34 0.11 18.63
CA LYS A 354 -24.68 -0.47 18.42
C LYS A 354 -25.04 -1.56 19.43
N SER A 355 -24.10 -2.44 19.76
CA SER A 355 -24.30 -3.53 20.75
C SER A 355 -24.15 -3.08 22.20
N VAL A 356 -23.53 -1.95 22.45
CA VAL A 356 -23.23 -1.40 23.79
C VAL A 356 -23.56 0.09 23.90
N PRO A 357 -24.80 0.50 23.59
CA PRO A 357 -25.16 1.92 23.48
C PRO A 357 -24.92 2.73 24.75
N GLY A 358 -24.98 2.08 25.93
CA GLY A 358 -24.69 2.72 27.22
C GLY A 358 -23.22 3.05 27.45
N LYS A 359 -22.30 2.61 26.55
CA LYS A 359 -20.87 2.94 26.60
C LYS A 359 -20.45 4.01 25.57
N LYS A 360 -21.38 4.49 24.74
CA LYS A 360 -21.11 5.48 23.71
C LYS A 360 -20.61 6.79 24.32
N PRO A 361 -19.42 7.30 23.88
CA PRO A 361 -18.90 8.56 24.38
C PRO A 361 -19.69 9.74 23.83
N ALA A 362 -19.63 10.85 24.56
CA ALA A 362 -20.08 12.14 24.06
C ALA A 362 -18.93 12.78 23.27
N CYS A 363 -19.03 12.81 21.95
CA CYS A 363 -18.12 13.57 21.11
C CYS A 363 -18.55 15.06 21.09
#